data_573904cfde44de6f8e3cae35efb5c60a
#
_entry.id   573904cfde44de6f8e3cae35efb5c60a
#
_cell.length_a   1.000
_cell.length_b   1.000
_cell.length_c   1.000
_cell.angle_alpha   90.00
_cell.angle_beta   90.00
_cell.angle_gamma   90.00
#
_symmetry.space_group_name_H-M   'P 1'
#
loop_
_entity.id
_entity.type
_entity.pdbx_description
1 polymer ?
#
loop_
_entity_poly.entity_id
_entity_poly.type
_entity_poly.pdbx_seq_one_letter_code
_entity_poly.pdbx_strand_id
1 'polypeptide(L)'
;MKRSSGVLLPVSALPSPHGIGTFGAEAYRFIDFLAAAGQRYWQILPLGPTSVGDSPYQPFSSHAGNPYFIDLEALVRAGLLTTEEVAAPDWGNDPQRVDYGKIYAARLPLLRRAFARAGTQLRAEATAFAEENAAWLPDYALYMALRDRFGAIMRLELYSVEELRQVIQRS
;
A
#
# COMPACT_ATOMS: atom_id res chain seq x y z
N MET A 1 34.68 10.46 2.22
CA MET A 1 33.25 10.41 1.82
C MET A 1 32.88 11.70 1.11
N LYS A 2 32.23 11.63 -0.06
CA LYS A 2 31.66 12.85 -0.69
C LYS A 2 30.38 13.25 0.06
N ARG A 3 30.26 14.52 0.42
CA ARG A 3 29.00 15.05 0.99
C ARG A 3 27.89 14.93 -0.03
N SER A 4 26.72 14.52 0.41
CA SER A 4 25.52 14.37 -0.42
C SER A 4 24.33 14.94 0.32
N SER A 5 23.33 15.38 -0.41
CA SER A 5 22.06 15.87 0.13
C SER A 5 20.92 15.08 -0.44
N GLY A 6 19.79 15.11 0.23
CA GLY A 6 18.56 14.47 -0.19
C GLY A 6 17.36 15.10 0.49
N VAL A 7 16.18 14.67 0.07
CA VAL A 7 14.90 15.13 0.61
C VAL A 7 14.17 13.94 1.22
N LEU A 8 13.61 14.12 2.41
CA LEU A 8 12.67 13.17 3.00
C LEU A 8 11.25 13.60 2.61
N LEU A 9 10.56 12.74 1.86
CA LEU A 9 9.15 12.92 1.52
C LEU A 9 8.48 11.54 1.42
N PRO A 10 7.43 11.27 2.21
CA PRO A 10 6.66 10.03 2.05
C PRO A 10 6.00 9.95 0.67
N VAL A 11 5.90 8.74 0.12
CA VAL A 11 5.18 8.52 -1.15
C VAL A 11 3.72 8.99 -1.04
N SER A 12 3.09 8.77 0.12
CA SER A 12 1.72 9.23 0.42
C SER A 12 1.51 10.73 0.30
N ALA A 13 2.58 11.54 0.44
CA ALA A 13 2.52 12.99 0.37
C ALA A 13 2.70 13.55 -1.06
N LEU A 14 2.95 12.70 -2.04
CA LEU A 14 2.98 13.13 -3.45
C LEU A 14 1.56 13.56 -3.89
N PRO A 15 1.46 14.57 -4.78
CA PRO A 15 0.17 14.96 -5.36
C PRO A 15 -0.54 13.77 -6.01
N SER A 16 -1.85 13.69 -5.83
CA SER A 16 -2.67 12.65 -6.47
C SER A 16 -4.13 13.08 -6.56
N PRO A 17 -4.82 12.85 -7.67
CA PRO A 17 -6.26 13.05 -7.76
C PRO A 17 -7.07 11.99 -7.00
N HIS A 18 -6.41 10.94 -6.49
CA HIS A 18 -7.05 9.79 -5.84
C HIS A 18 -6.71 9.69 -4.34
N GLY A 19 -6.58 10.86 -3.69
CA GLY A 19 -6.54 11.03 -2.24
C GLY A 19 -5.26 10.61 -1.52
N ILE A 20 -4.31 9.96 -2.20
CA ILE A 20 -3.00 9.56 -1.66
C ILE A 20 -1.97 9.45 -2.78
N GLY A 21 -0.75 9.88 -2.51
CA GLY A 21 0.36 9.74 -3.45
C GLY A 21 0.66 8.28 -3.78
N THR A 22 1.13 8.04 -5.01
CA THR A 22 1.41 6.70 -5.56
C THR A 22 2.75 6.65 -6.27
N PHE A 23 3.21 5.44 -6.64
CA PHE A 23 4.35 5.25 -7.54
C PHE A 23 3.96 5.48 -9.02
N GLY A 24 3.16 6.51 -9.26
CA GLY A 24 2.73 6.94 -10.59
C GLY A 24 3.57 8.07 -11.16
N ALA A 25 2.98 8.83 -12.09
CA ALA A 25 3.65 9.91 -12.81
C ALA A 25 4.25 10.98 -11.89
N GLU A 26 3.59 11.29 -10.77
CA GLU A 26 4.09 12.29 -9.82
C GLU A 26 5.38 11.85 -9.11
N ALA A 27 5.55 10.55 -8.85
CA ALA A 27 6.79 10.03 -8.30
C ALA A 27 7.96 10.23 -9.27
N TYR A 28 7.74 9.96 -10.56
CA TYR A 28 8.75 10.23 -11.60
C TYR A 28 9.07 11.72 -11.72
N ARG A 29 8.07 12.59 -11.76
CA ARG A 29 8.28 14.05 -11.79
C ARG A 29 9.05 14.54 -10.57
N PHE A 30 8.79 13.98 -9.41
CA PHE A 30 9.53 14.32 -8.20
C PHE A 30 10.99 13.87 -8.27
N ILE A 31 11.27 12.69 -8.81
CA ILE A 31 12.63 12.21 -9.06
C ILE A 31 13.37 13.15 -10.03
N ASP A 32 12.72 13.54 -11.13
CA ASP A 32 13.29 14.46 -12.11
C ASP A 32 13.59 15.83 -11.48
N PHE A 33 12.66 16.34 -10.64
CA PHE A 33 12.86 17.57 -9.88
C PHE A 33 14.07 17.46 -8.93
N LEU A 34 14.20 16.36 -8.18
CA LEU A 34 15.34 16.15 -7.29
C LEU A 34 16.65 16.08 -8.07
N ALA A 35 16.67 15.41 -9.21
CA ALA A 35 17.84 15.32 -10.07
C ALA A 35 18.25 16.71 -10.60
N ALA A 36 17.29 17.51 -11.07
CA ALA A 36 17.51 18.87 -11.53
C ALA A 36 17.99 19.82 -10.41
N ALA A 37 17.52 19.59 -9.18
CA ALA A 37 17.94 20.30 -7.97
C ALA A 37 19.29 19.81 -7.39
N GLY A 38 19.97 18.86 -8.05
CA GLY A 38 21.26 18.31 -7.61
C GLY A 38 21.18 17.42 -6.38
N GLN A 39 19.99 16.99 -5.99
CA GLN A 39 19.80 16.06 -4.88
C GLN A 39 20.19 14.64 -5.31
N ARG A 40 20.73 13.87 -4.38
CA ARG A 40 21.18 12.49 -4.66
C ARG A 40 20.30 11.42 -4.02
N TYR A 41 19.50 11.78 -3.04
CA TYR A 41 18.69 10.83 -2.28
C TYR A 41 17.27 11.36 -2.12
N TRP A 42 16.33 10.48 -2.34
CA TRP A 42 14.96 10.60 -1.87
C TRP A 42 14.76 9.60 -0.73
N GLN A 43 14.58 10.10 0.48
CA GLN A 43 14.25 9.26 1.63
C GLN A 43 12.73 9.15 1.74
N ILE A 44 12.25 7.93 1.73
CA ILE A 44 10.82 7.60 1.90
C ILE A 44 10.59 6.97 3.28
N LEU A 45 9.32 6.92 3.69
CA LEU A 45 8.91 6.13 4.86
C LEU A 45 8.72 4.66 4.47
N PRO A 46 8.64 3.73 5.45
CA PRO A 46 8.40 2.32 5.17
C PRO A 46 7.20 2.11 4.25
N LEU A 47 7.34 1.19 3.30
CA LEU A 47 6.36 0.94 2.23
C LEU A 47 5.39 -0.20 2.56
N GLY A 48 5.45 -0.75 3.76
CA GLY A 48 4.57 -1.83 4.19
C GLY A 48 3.10 -1.40 4.33
N PRO A 49 2.18 -2.36 4.34
CA PRO A 49 0.76 -2.07 4.54
C PRO A 49 0.52 -1.47 5.93
N THR A 50 -0.20 -0.36 5.98
CA THR A 50 -0.53 0.32 7.23
C THR A 50 -1.56 -0.46 8.05
N SER A 51 -1.43 -0.37 9.37
CA SER A 51 -2.33 -0.97 10.35
C SER A 51 -3.33 0.04 10.94
N VAL A 52 -3.88 -0.28 12.09
CA VAL A 52 -4.71 0.65 12.88
C VAL A 52 -3.89 1.89 13.23
N GLY A 53 -4.44 3.07 12.93
CA GLY A 53 -3.76 4.38 13.14
C GLY A 53 -2.90 4.81 11.96
N ASP A 54 -2.95 4.10 10.83
CA ASP A 54 -2.31 4.48 9.54
C ASP A 54 -0.81 4.75 9.61
N SER A 55 -0.15 4.23 10.66
CA SER A 55 1.27 4.40 10.87
C SER A 55 2.09 3.53 9.89
N PRO A 56 3.01 4.09 9.12
CA PRO A 56 3.88 3.32 8.25
C PRO A 56 4.92 2.48 9.02
N TYR A 57 5.08 2.73 10.32
CA TYR A 57 6.05 2.04 11.17
C TYR A 57 5.51 0.79 11.87
N GLN A 58 4.24 0.45 11.64
CA GLN A 58 3.59 -0.72 12.21
C GLN A 58 2.91 -1.57 11.11
N PRO A 59 3.66 -2.06 10.11
CA PRO A 59 3.09 -2.88 9.05
C PRO A 59 2.74 -4.29 9.57
N PHE A 60 1.74 -4.93 8.97
CA PHE A 60 1.41 -6.34 9.24
C PHE A 60 2.43 -7.31 8.66
N SER A 61 3.23 -6.86 7.70
CA SER A 61 4.23 -7.65 7.01
C SER A 61 5.47 -6.80 6.75
N SER A 62 6.64 -7.42 6.92
CA SER A 62 7.91 -6.83 6.50
C SER A 62 8.23 -7.02 5.02
N HIS A 63 7.44 -7.84 4.31
CA HIS A 63 7.66 -8.21 2.91
C HIS A 63 6.66 -7.54 1.96
N ALA A 64 5.39 -7.46 2.39
CA ALA A 64 4.32 -6.93 1.54
C ALA A 64 4.41 -5.41 1.36
N GLY A 65 4.23 -4.96 0.11
CA GLY A 65 4.04 -3.55 -0.20
C GLY A 65 2.63 -3.07 0.13
N ASN A 66 2.50 -1.76 0.40
CA ASN A 66 1.20 -1.14 0.65
C ASN A 66 0.41 -1.01 -0.67
N PRO A 67 -0.76 -1.65 -0.80
CA PRO A 67 -1.59 -1.57 -2.00
C PRO A 67 -2.10 -0.15 -2.28
N TYR A 68 -2.06 0.74 -1.29
CA TYR A 68 -2.46 2.13 -1.49
C TYR A 68 -1.49 2.91 -2.39
N PHE A 69 -0.27 2.43 -2.60
CA PHE A 69 0.71 3.06 -3.48
C PHE A 69 0.66 2.58 -4.93
N ILE A 70 -0.22 1.63 -5.26
CA ILE A 70 -0.47 1.23 -6.66
C ILE A 70 -1.11 2.41 -7.40
N ASP A 71 -0.58 2.80 -8.54
CA ASP A 71 -1.11 3.90 -9.35
C ASP A 71 -2.36 3.48 -10.11
N LEU A 72 -3.51 4.10 -9.79
CA LEU A 72 -4.79 3.81 -10.46
C LEU A 72 -4.78 4.25 -11.92
N GLU A 73 -4.07 5.35 -12.26
CA GLU A 73 -3.91 5.79 -13.63
C GLU A 73 -3.13 4.78 -14.49
N ALA A 74 -2.18 4.07 -13.89
CA ALA A 74 -1.48 2.99 -14.58
C ALA A 74 -2.43 1.82 -14.88
N LEU A 75 -3.36 1.51 -13.98
CA LEU A 75 -4.39 0.49 -14.21
C LEU A 75 -5.39 0.91 -15.29
N VAL A 76 -5.71 2.19 -15.38
CA VAL A 76 -6.52 2.75 -16.48
C VAL A 76 -5.79 2.60 -17.81
N ARG A 77 -4.52 3.02 -17.88
CA ARG A 77 -3.71 2.85 -19.09
C ARG A 77 -3.56 1.39 -19.54
N ALA A 78 -3.54 0.47 -18.57
CA ALA A 78 -3.51 -0.97 -18.83
C ALA A 78 -4.88 -1.56 -19.22
N GLY A 79 -5.96 -0.75 -19.26
CA GLY A 79 -7.33 -1.23 -19.59
C GLY A 79 -7.96 -2.08 -18.49
N LEU A 80 -7.39 -2.09 -17.29
CA LEU A 80 -7.91 -2.85 -16.14
C LEU A 80 -8.99 -2.07 -15.36
N LEU A 81 -8.97 -0.73 -15.46
CA LEU A 81 -9.98 0.17 -14.91
C LEU A 81 -10.37 1.19 -16.00
N THR A 82 -11.50 1.87 -15.81
CA THR A 82 -11.87 3.03 -16.64
C THR A 82 -11.67 4.33 -15.87
N THR A 83 -11.57 5.45 -16.59
CA THR A 83 -11.46 6.78 -15.99
C THR A 83 -12.64 7.10 -15.09
N GLU A 84 -13.86 6.69 -15.50
CA GLU A 84 -15.09 6.91 -14.74
C GLU A 84 -15.07 6.11 -13.43
N GLU A 85 -14.55 4.88 -13.45
CA GLU A 85 -14.45 4.05 -12.26
C GLU A 85 -13.50 4.63 -11.20
N VAL A 86 -12.40 5.21 -11.62
CA VAL A 86 -11.44 5.82 -10.68
C VAL A 86 -11.86 7.21 -10.25
N ALA A 87 -12.67 7.91 -11.03
CA ALA A 87 -13.22 9.22 -10.68
C ALA A 87 -14.46 9.16 -9.79
N ALA A 88 -15.21 8.04 -9.80
CA ALA A 88 -16.48 7.90 -9.09
C ALA A 88 -16.39 7.94 -7.56
N PRO A 89 -15.35 7.39 -6.89
CA PRO A 89 -15.26 7.43 -5.44
C PRO A 89 -14.98 8.83 -4.89
N ASP A 90 -15.45 9.07 -3.67
CA ASP A 90 -15.05 10.25 -2.90
C ASP A 90 -13.64 10.02 -2.31
N TRP A 91 -12.67 10.73 -2.86
CA TRP A 91 -11.26 10.66 -2.43
C TRP A 91 -10.90 11.66 -1.32
N GLY A 92 -11.85 12.44 -0.85
CA GLY A 92 -11.63 13.58 0.04
C GLY A 92 -11.50 14.90 -0.74
N ASN A 93 -11.58 15.98 -0.01
CA ASN A 93 -11.56 17.35 -0.56
C ASN A 93 -10.45 18.23 0.02
N ASP A 94 -9.61 17.67 0.88
CA ASP A 94 -8.45 18.37 1.44
C ASP A 94 -7.16 17.87 0.75
N PRO A 95 -6.54 18.66 -0.13
CA PRO A 95 -5.33 18.26 -0.82
C PRO A 95 -4.09 18.15 0.09
N GLN A 96 -4.18 18.62 1.33
CA GLN A 96 -3.08 18.60 2.29
C GLN A 96 -3.16 17.41 3.27
N ARG A 97 -4.23 16.62 3.18
CA ARG A 97 -4.50 15.54 4.13
C ARG A 97 -5.03 14.29 3.46
N VAL A 98 -4.41 13.15 3.74
CA VAL A 98 -4.94 11.84 3.34
C VAL A 98 -6.09 11.44 4.26
N ASP A 99 -7.26 11.17 3.69
CA ASP A 99 -8.39 10.56 4.40
C ASP A 99 -8.31 9.04 4.23
N TYR A 100 -7.64 8.37 5.16
CA TYR A 100 -7.45 6.92 5.10
C TYR A 100 -8.75 6.12 5.14
N GLY A 101 -9.80 6.64 5.78
CA GLY A 101 -11.12 6.00 5.77
C GLY A 101 -11.70 5.91 4.35
N LYS A 102 -11.62 7.00 3.59
CA LYS A 102 -12.04 7.04 2.18
C LYS A 102 -11.14 6.20 1.29
N ILE A 103 -9.81 6.27 1.50
CA ILE A 103 -8.86 5.43 0.77
C ILE A 103 -9.17 3.95 0.97
N TYR A 104 -9.38 3.51 2.20
CA TYR A 104 -9.70 2.13 2.53
C TYR A 104 -11.00 1.67 1.84
N ALA A 105 -12.05 2.49 1.92
CA ALA A 105 -13.36 2.16 1.34
C ALA A 105 -13.35 2.08 -0.18
N ALA A 106 -12.56 2.95 -0.84
CA ALA A 106 -12.58 3.10 -2.30
C ALA A 106 -11.56 2.21 -3.01
N ARG A 107 -10.34 2.13 -2.48
CA ARG A 107 -9.20 1.58 -3.24
C ARG A 107 -9.24 0.07 -3.38
N LEU A 108 -9.53 -0.66 -2.32
CA LEU A 108 -9.56 -2.12 -2.36
C LEU A 108 -10.62 -2.67 -3.34
N PRO A 109 -11.86 -2.14 -3.41
CA PRO A 109 -12.82 -2.55 -4.44
C PRO A 109 -12.32 -2.33 -5.87
N LEU A 110 -11.64 -1.21 -6.14
CA LEU A 110 -11.07 -0.93 -7.46
C LEU A 110 -9.94 -1.90 -7.82
N LEU A 111 -9.04 -2.18 -6.89
CA LEU A 111 -7.95 -3.14 -7.10
C LEU A 111 -8.49 -4.56 -7.34
N ARG A 112 -9.54 -4.99 -6.61
CA ARG A 112 -10.22 -6.26 -6.85
C ARG A 112 -10.85 -6.32 -8.24
N ARG A 113 -11.46 -5.22 -8.70
CA ARG A 113 -12.04 -5.12 -10.05
C ARG A 113 -10.96 -5.20 -11.11
N ALA A 114 -9.86 -4.49 -10.96
CA ALA A 114 -8.72 -4.58 -11.86
C ALA A 114 -8.17 -6.01 -11.94
N PHE A 115 -8.01 -6.68 -10.80
CA PHE A 115 -7.57 -8.07 -10.76
C PHE A 115 -8.55 -9.03 -11.43
N ALA A 116 -9.86 -8.82 -11.26
CA ALA A 116 -10.88 -9.65 -11.92
C ALA A 116 -10.81 -9.55 -13.46
N ARG A 117 -10.38 -8.41 -13.99
CA ARG A 117 -10.17 -8.16 -15.42
C ARG A 117 -8.78 -8.59 -15.92
N ALA A 118 -7.91 -9.01 -15.04
CA ALA A 118 -6.55 -9.44 -15.40
C ALA A 118 -6.58 -10.59 -16.39
N GLY A 119 -5.93 -10.41 -17.54
CA GLY A 119 -5.78 -11.42 -18.57
C GLY A 119 -4.83 -12.55 -18.16
N THR A 120 -4.67 -13.54 -19.05
CA THR A 120 -3.87 -14.74 -18.80
C THR A 120 -2.41 -14.42 -18.45
N GLN A 121 -1.81 -13.45 -19.15
CA GLN A 121 -0.41 -13.06 -18.90
C GLN A 121 -0.22 -12.51 -17.48
N LEU A 122 -1.03 -11.55 -17.06
CA LEU A 122 -0.91 -10.95 -15.72
C LEU A 122 -1.20 -11.98 -14.62
N ARG A 123 -2.09 -12.92 -14.87
CA ARG A 123 -2.35 -14.04 -13.94
C ARG A 123 -1.15 -14.99 -13.84
N ALA A 124 -0.49 -15.27 -14.97
CA ALA A 124 0.74 -16.08 -14.98
C ALA A 124 1.87 -15.37 -14.21
N GLU A 125 2.04 -14.07 -14.41
CA GLU A 125 3.03 -13.27 -13.65
C GLU A 125 2.71 -13.28 -12.14
N ALA A 126 1.44 -13.15 -11.75
CA ALA A 126 1.02 -13.24 -10.36
C ALA A 126 1.28 -14.64 -9.76
N THR A 127 1.11 -15.70 -10.55
CA THR A 127 1.43 -17.08 -10.13
C THR A 127 2.92 -17.26 -9.93
N ALA A 128 3.75 -16.83 -10.88
CA ALA A 128 5.21 -16.88 -10.75
C ALA A 128 5.68 -16.10 -9.51
N PHE A 129 5.15 -14.90 -9.30
CA PHE A 129 5.43 -14.12 -8.09
C PHE A 129 5.05 -14.87 -6.81
N ALA A 130 3.90 -15.56 -6.80
CA ALA A 130 3.47 -16.35 -5.65
C ALA A 130 4.40 -17.54 -5.37
N GLU A 131 4.90 -18.20 -6.41
CA GLU A 131 5.87 -19.29 -6.29
C GLU A 131 7.21 -18.79 -5.73
N GLU A 132 7.73 -17.69 -6.25
CA GLU A 132 8.97 -17.06 -5.75
C GLU A 132 8.85 -16.58 -4.30
N ASN A 133 7.65 -16.24 -3.85
CA ASN A 133 7.37 -15.70 -2.52
C ASN A 133 6.60 -16.69 -1.60
N ALA A 134 6.68 -17.98 -1.90
CA ALA A 134 5.94 -19.02 -1.19
C ALA A 134 6.24 -19.09 0.32
N ALA A 135 7.38 -18.57 0.76
CA ALA A 135 7.76 -18.58 2.17
C ALA A 135 6.93 -17.63 3.06
N TRP A 136 6.26 -16.63 2.50
CA TRP A 136 5.53 -15.64 3.29
C TRP A 136 4.15 -15.26 2.71
N LEU A 137 3.99 -15.31 1.39
CA LEU A 137 2.80 -14.78 0.72
C LEU A 137 1.51 -15.57 1.07
N PRO A 138 1.50 -16.91 1.17
CA PRO A 138 0.29 -17.66 1.54
C PRO A 138 -0.26 -17.26 2.91
N ASP A 139 0.59 -17.16 3.92
CA ASP A 139 0.20 -16.77 5.28
C ASP A 139 -0.31 -15.34 5.33
N TYR A 140 0.37 -14.42 4.62
CA TYR A 140 -0.07 -13.04 4.50
C TYR A 140 -1.42 -12.92 3.79
N ALA A 141 -1.61 -13.65 2.69
CA ALA A 141 -2.87 -13.64 1.95
C ALA A 141 -4.03 -14.20 2.78
N LEU A 142 -3.79 -15.28 3.52
CA LEU A 142 -4.77 -15.86 4.45
C LEU A 142 -5.13 -14.87 5.56
N TYR A 143 -4.12 -14.25 6.19
CA TYR A 143 -4.33 -13.22 7.22
C TYR A 143 -5.20 -12.07 6.69
N MET A 144 -4.88 -11.54 5.49
CA MET A 144 -5.64 -10.44 4.89
C MET A 144 -7.08 -10.84 4.56
N ALA A 145 -7.29 -12.05 4.05
CA ALA A 145 -8.62 -12.57 3.75
C ALA A 145 -9.49 -12.75 5.00
N LEU A 146 -8.90 -13.25 6.08
CA LEU A 146 -9.58 -13.39 7.37
C LEU A 146 -9.90 -12.02 7.97
N ARG A 147 -8.95 -11.12 7.98
CA ARG A 147 -9.15 -9.74 8.46
C ARG A 147 -10.29 -9.05 7.73
N ASP A 148 -10.33 -9.11 6.41
CA ASP A 148 -11.37 -8.48 5.59
C ASP A 148 -12.75 -9.09 5.84
N ARG A 149 -12.81 -10.40 6.08
CA ARG A 149 -14.08 -11.14 6.25
C ARG A 149 -14.69 -10.98 7.63
N PHE A 150 -13.86 -10.94 8.66
CA PHE A 150 -14.36 -10.91 10.06
C PHE A 150 -14.58 -9.50 10.58
N GLY A 151 -14.20 -8.45 9.80
CA GLY A 151 -14.28 -7.06 10.28
C GLY A 151 -13.49 -6.87 11.59
N ALA A 152 -12.76 -7.89 11.98
CA ALA A 152 -12.00 -7.93 13.19
C ALA A 152 -10.81 -6.99 13.00
N ILE A 153 -11.00 -5.77 13.45
CA ILE A 153 -9.93 -5.09 14.12
C ILE A 153 -9.62 -6.00 15.31
N MET A 154 -8.76 -7.00 15.10
CA MET A 154 -8.03 -7.51 16.24
C MET A 154 -7.17 -6.33 16.69
N ARG A 155 -7.67 -5.53 17.61
CA ARG A 155 -6.83 -4.84 18.54
C ARG A 155 -5.99 -5.97 19.16
N LEU A 156 -4.76 -6.08 18.72
CA LEU A 156 -3.73 -6.63 19.55
C LEU A 156 -3.60 -5.64 20.70
N GLU A 157 -4.48 -5.76 21.67
CA GLU A 157 -4.19 -5.25 22.98
C GLU A 157 -2.89 -5.92 23.34
N LEU A 158 -1.90 -5.13 23.72
CA LEU A 158 -0.64 -5.63 24.21
C LEU A 158 -0.99 -6.56 25.35
N TYR A 159 -0.92 -7.87 25.09
CA TYR A 159 -1.10 -8.86 26.14
C TYR A 159 -0.09 -8.55 27.24
N SER A 160 -0.55 -8.46 28.47
CA SER A 160 0.35 -8.40 29.61
C SER A 160 1.25 -9.65 29.58
N VAL A 161 2.42 -9.58 30.19
CA VAL A 161 3.36 -10.72 30.27
C VAL A 161 2.66 -11.96 30.85
N GLU A 162 1.67 -11.76 31.73
CA GLU A 162 0.90 -12.80 32.36
C GLU A 162 -0.08 -13.49 31.39
N GLU A 163 -0.73 -12.73 30.52
CA GLU A 163 -1.61 -13.25 29.48
C GLU A 163 -0.83 -14.00 28.40
N LEU A 164 0.36 -13.51 28.03
CA LEU A 164 1.27 -14.21 27.11
C LEU A 164 1.73 -15.56 27.69
N ARG A 165 2.02 -15.64 29.01
CA ARG A 165 2.35 -16.90 29.68
C ARG A 165 1.20 -17.91 29.63
N GLN A 166 -0.04 -17.46 29.80
CA GLN A 166 -1.21 -18.32 29.70
C GLN A 166 -1.46 -18.84 28.29
N VAL A 167 -1.18 -18.05 27.26
CA VAL A 167 -1.28 -18.49 25.86
C VAL A 167 -0.23 -19.55 25.56
N ILE A 168 1.01 -19.36 26.01
CA ILE A 168 2.12 -20.32 25.80
C ILE A 168 1.89 -21.64 26.54
N GLN A 169 1.23 -21.62 27.71
CA GLN A 169 0.94 -22.84 28.47
C GLN A 169 -0.24 -23.66 27.93
N ARG A 170 -1.04 -23.11 27.01
CA ARG A 170 -2.19 -23.77 26.36
C ARG A 170 -1.92 -24.28 24.95
N SER A 171 -0.73 -24.03 24.42
CA SER A 171 -0.24 -24.55 23.13
C SER A 171 0.68 -25.76 23.34
#